data_e785730283f97e75f1169404bf415e34
#
_entry.id   e785730283f97e75f1169404bf415e34
#
_cell.length_a   1.000
_cell.length_b   1.000
_cell.length_c   1.000
_cell.angle_alpha   90.00
_cell.angle_beta   90.00
_cell.angle_gamma   90.00
#
_symmetry.space_group_name_H-M   'P 1'
#
loop_
_entity.id
_entity.type
_entity.pdbx_description
1 polymer ?
#
loop_
_entity_poly.entity_id
_entity_poly.type
_entity_poly.pdbx_seq_one_letter_code
_entity_poly.pdbx_strand_id
1 'polypeptide(L)'
;PRPSARIALACSLALAALTLAACAQRRPVQDEQDLLRERAALKEKLASEGLDIMTGLIERMRARRAKDPGATLDVLAISGGGAWGAFGTGLLRGWGEVQDPAMRRPQFDVVSGVSTGALIAPFAFLGTERDLETVDQLYRNPKADWVRTRGILFFLPDNASFAEVPGLEREIDEVISDDFIRRVAEQSAQGRVLLINTTNLDDGSPQPFRWGKEAQAAVAAHDPRKLRNILLASSGIPGAFPPREIDGSIYVDGAVTSNIIYGGNARRGASFGAVWKRMYPGEPVPTVRFWVILNNYAQAQPRTVQPTWPSVIERSLEVAVRASTTIALRHLYAMTEAAELRGEGKVEVRWVAIPSSWKAPEEGIFKAATMRSLSDLGMQVGRDPASWQSESP
;
A
#
# COMPACT_ATOMS: atom_id res chain seq x y z
N PRO A 1 44.49 18.91 41.93
CA PRO A 1 44.04 17.78 41.11
C PRO A 1 44.32 18.10 39.63
N ARG A 2 45.13 17.25 39.00
CA ARG A 2 45.64 17.46 37.64
C ARG A 2 44.46 17.47 36.64
N PRO A 3 44.41 18.38 35.66
CA PRO A 3 43.32 18.49 34.69
C PRO A 3 43.07 17.20 33.90
N SER A 4 44.07 16.37 33.70
CA SER A 4 43.96 15.05 33.03
C SER A 4 43.07 14.04 33.75
N ALA A 5 43.00 14.04 35.08
CA ALA A 5 42.19 13.13 35.85
C ALA A 5 40.68 13.48 35.77
N ARG A 6 40.35 14.77 35.64
CA ARG A 6 38.96 15.23 35.48
C ARG A 6 38.41 14.91 34.09
N ILE A 7 39.25 15.04 33.05
CA ILE A 7 38.90 14.68 31.68
C ILE A 7 38.70 13.16 31.56
N ALA A 8 39.61 12.36 32.11
CA ALA A 8 39.48 10.90 32.12
C ALA A 8 38.21 10.43 32.85
N LEU A 9 37.86 11.02 33.98
CA LEU A 9 36.65 10.71 34.73
C LEU A 9 35.38 11.13 33.96
N ALA A 10 35.38 12.28 33.32
CA ALA A 10 34.28 12.75 32.47
C ALA A 10 34.09 11.86 31.24
N CYS A 11 35.16 11.41 30.59
CA CYS A 11 35.07 10.47 29.47
C CYS A 11 34.59 9.07 29.92
N SER A 12 35.02 8.60 31.10
CA SER A 12 34.56 7.31 31.62
C SER A 12 33.10 7.36 32.04
N LEU A 13 32.63 8.46 32.61
CA LEU A 13 31.21 8.68 32.95
C LEU A 13 30.33 8.82 31.69
N ALA A 14 30.82 9.50 30.67
CA ALA A 14 30.13 9.60 29.37
C ALA A 14 30.06 8.24 28.65
N LEU A 15 31.14 7.44 28.70
CA LEU A 15 31.16 6.09 28.14
C LEU A 15 30.23 5.13 28.91
N ALA A 16 30.20 5.22 30.25
CA ALA A 16 29.29 4.44 31.08
C ALA A 16 27.83 4.88 30.87
N ALA A 17 27.55 6.16 30.71
CA ALA A 17 26.22 6.64 30.37
C ALA A 17 25.76 6.19 28.98
N LEU A 18 26.66 6.16 27.98
CA LEU A 18 26.42 5.63 26.64
C LEU A 18 26.13 4.13 26.66
N THR A 19 26.87 3.35 27.47
CA THR A 19 26.63 1.89 27.60
C THR A 19 25.34 1.58 28.35
N LEU A 20 24.94 2.39 29.35
CA LEU A 20 23.67 2.23 30.07
C LEU A 20 22.47 2.65 29.21
N ALA A 21 22.60 3.68 28.37
CA ALA A 21 21.56 4.07 27.41
C ALA A 21 21.37 3.00 26.32
N ALA A 22 22.46 2.35 25.86
CA ALA A 22 22.38 1.29 24.85
C ALA A 22 21.69 -0.01 25.36
N CYS A 23 21.58 -0.21 26.68
CA CYS A 23 20.88 -1.36 27.27
C CYS A 23 19.36 -1.12 27.45
N ALA A 24 18.88 0.12 27.35
CA ALA A 24 17.54 0.48 27.81
C ALA A 24 16.40 0.27 26.81
N GLN A 25 16.67 -0.04 25.54
CA GLN A 25 15.63 -0.13 24.51
C GLN A 25 15.81 -1.25 23.50
N ARG A 26 16.59 -2.28 23.79
CA ARG A 26 16.64 -3.44 22.89
C ARG A 26 15.38 -4.28 23.07
N ARG A 27 14.59 -4.39 22.02
CA ARG A 27 13.50 -5.36 21.93
C ARG A 27 14.05 -6.76 22.28
N PRO A 28 13.36 -7.54 23.14
CA PRO A 28 13.80 -8.92 23.44
C PRO A 28 13.95 -9.73 22.15
N VAL A 29 15.02 -10.50 22.04
CA VAL A 29 15.19 -11.45 20.94
C VAL A 29 14.11 -12.52 21.09
N GLN A 30 13.30 -12.68 20.05
CA GLN A 30 12.28 -13.72 20.02
C GLN A 30 12.92 -15.07 19.67
N ASP A 31 12.38 -16.15 20.23
CA ASP A 31 12.81 -17.48 19.89
C ASP A 31 12.42 -17.84 18.45
N GLU A 32 13.33 -18.45 17.69
CA GLU A 32 13.08 -18.81 16.28
C GLU A 32 11.88 -19.74 16.11
N GLN A 33 11.70 -20.68 17.05
CA GLN A 33 10.57 -21.62 16.99
C GLN A 33 9.24 -20.91 17.26
N ASP A 34 9.23 -19.88 18.11
CA ASP A 34 8.05 -19.05 18.35
C ASP A 34 7.69 -18.25 17.09
N LEU A 35 8.67 -17.61 16.45
CA LEU A 35 8.47 -16.90 15.18
C LEU A 35 7.94 -17.80 14.07
N LEU A 36 8.46 -19.05 13.96
CA LEU A 36 7.97 -20.02 12.99
C LEU A 36 6.52 -20.45 13.28
N ARG A 37 6.16 -20.60 14.56
CA ARG A 37 4.78 -20.91 14.98
C ARG A 37 3.83 -19.75 14.67
N GLU A 38 4.24 -18.51 14.98
CA GLU A 38 3.47 -17.30 14.67
C GLU A 38 3.26 -17.16 13.17
N ARG A 39 4.30 -17.38 12.36
CA ARG A 39 4.22 -17.37 10.89
C ARG A 39 3.26 -18.43 10.35
N ALA A 40 3.27 -19.64 10.92
CA ALA A 40 2.35 -20.70 10.54
C ALA A 40 0.89 -20.32 10.88
N ALA A 41 0.66 -19.83 12.11
CA ALA A 41 -0.65 -19.37 12.55
C ALA A 41 -1.17 -18.20 11.71
N LEU A 42 -0.30 -17.23 11.36
CA LEU A 42 -0.64 -16.13 10.46
C LEU A 42 -1.05 -16.64 9.08
N LYS A 43 -0.31 -17.59 8.52
CA LYS A 43 -0.64 -18.19 7.22
C LYS A 43 -2.01 -18.87 7.22
N GLU A 44 -2.37 -19.58 8.28
CA GLU A 44 -3.69 -20.19 8.44
C GLU A 44 -4.78 -19.12 8.58
N LYS A 45 -4.54 -18.11 9.40
CA LYS A 45 -5.45 -16.96 9.55
C LYS A 45 -5.70 -16.25 8.21
N LEU A 46 -4.66 -15.93 7.46
CA LEU A 46 -4.78 -15.27 6.14
C LEU A 46 -5.52 -16.17 5.13
N ALA A 47 -5.33 -17.48 5.19
CA ALA A 47 -6.04 -18.43 4.34
C ALA A 47 -7.56 -18.47 4.68
N SER A 48 -7.90 -18.50 5.97
CA SER A 48 -9.29 -18.44 6.44
C SER A 48 -9.94 -17.10 6.08
N GLU A 49 -9.26 -15.99 6.36
CA GLU A 49 -9.76 -14.65 5.99
C GLU A 49 -9.94 -14.47 4.48
N GLY A 50 -9.05 -15.06 3.67
CA GLY A 50 -9.17 -15.07 2.22
C GLY A 50 -10.42 -15.81 1.74
N LEU A 51 -10.76 -16.92 2.40
CA LEU A 51 -11.99 -17.67 2.09
C LEU A 51 -13.25 -16.87 2.49
N ASP A 52 -13.24 -16.24 3.66
CA ASP A 52 -14.33 -15.37 4.12
C ASP A 52 -14.55 -14.20 3.16
N ILE A 53 -13.47 -13.54 2.73
CA ILE A 53 -13.51 -12.46 1.74
C ILE A 53 -14.15 -12.98 0.45
N MET A 54 -13.67 -14.11 -0.07
CA MET A 54 -14.13 -14.69 -1.32
C MET A 54 -15.64 -15.01 -1.25
N THR A 55 -16.08 -15.67 -0.17
CA THR A 55 -17.47 -16.03 0.04
C THR A 55 -18.36 -14.77 0.12
N GLY A 56 -17.96 -13.79 0.91
CA GLY A 56 -18.69 -12.52 1.04
C GLY A 56 -18.79 -11.74 -0.27
N LEU A 57 -17.71 -11.69 -1.07
CA LEU A 57 -17.73 -11.07 -2.39
C LEU A 57 -18.66 -11.81 -3.37
N ILE A 58 -18.70 -13.14 -3.33
CA ILE A 58 -19.58 -13.96 -4.17
C ILE A 58 -21.03 -13.71 -3.82
N GLU A 59 -21.40 -13.73 -2.54
CA GLU A 59 -22.76 -13.48 -2.08
C GLU A 59 -23.23 -12.07 -2.44
N ARG A 60 -22.37 -11.07 -2.20
CA ARG A 60 -22.63 -9.68 -2.60
C ARG A 60 -22.82 -9.55 -4.11
N MET A 61 -21.97 -10.18 -4.91
CA MET A 61 -22.05 -10.14 -6.37
C MET A 61 -23.32 -10.80 -6.87
N ARG A 62 -23.71 -11.91 -6.28
CA ARG A 62 -24.97 -12.59 -6.63
C ARG A 62 -26.19 -11.68 -6.36
N ALA A 63 -26.22 -11.03 -5.21
CA ALA A 63 -27.28 -10.07 -4.86
C ALA A 63 -27.32 -8.86 -5.84
N ARG A 64 -26.16 -8.38 -6.30
CA ARG A 64 -26.09 -7.32 -7.32
C ARG A 64 -26.61 -7.79 -8.67
N ARG A 65 -26.21 -8.98 -9.12
CA ARG A 65 -26.62 -9.52 -10.42
C ARG A 65 -28.10 -9.85 -10.49
N ALA A 66 -28.77 -10.09 -9.38
CA ALA A 66 -30.21 -10.21 -9.34
C ALA A 66 -30.93 -8.91 -9.79
N LYS A 67 -30.27 -7.76 -9.61
CA LYS A 67 -30.75 -6.42 -10.00
C LYS A 67 -30.16 -5.93 -11.32
N ASP A 68 -28.91 -6.29 -11.58
CA ASP A 68 -28.13 -5.93 -12.77
C ASP A 68 -27.36 -7.17 -13.27
N PRO A 69 -27.89 -7.91 -14.25
CA PRO A 69 -27.23 -9.09 -14.81
C PRO A 69 -25.84 -8.82 -15.40
N GLY A 70 -25.57 -7.58 -15.81
CA GLY A 70 -24.29 -7.13 -16.35
C GLY A 70 -23.26 -6.75 -15.30
N ALA A 71 -23.59 -6.78 -14.00
CA ALA A 71 -22.68 -6.37 -12.93
C ALA A 71 -21.37 -7.16 -12.95
N THR A 72 -20.27 -6.43 -12.76
CA THR A 72 -18.89 -6.94 -12.72
C THR A 72 -18.31 -6.83 -11.30
N LEU A 73 -17.35 -7.71 -10.97
CA LEU A 73 -16.56 -7.59 -9.76
C LEU A 73 -15.34 -6.71 -10.07
N ASP A 74 -15.24 -5.54 -9.46
CA ASP A 74 -14.19 -4.58 -9.74
C ASP A 74 -13.18 -4.50 -8.58
N VAL A 75 -11.91 -4.76 -8.89
CA VAL A 75 -10.77 -4.78 -7.97
C VAL A 75 -9.80 -3.68 -8.37
N LEU A 76 -9.50 -2.75 -7.46
CA LEU A 76 -8.50 -1.71 -7.64
C LEU A 76 -7.25 -2.04 -6.83
N ALA A 77 -6.09 -2.06 -7.47
CA ALA A 77 -4.79 -2.18 -6.81
C ALA A 77 -3.97 -0.91 -7.07
N ILE A 78 -3.51 -0.25 -5.99
CA ILE A 78 -2.73 0.99 -6.06
C ILE A 78 -1.33 0.74 -5.52
N SER A 79 -0.32 0.91 -6.38
CA SER A 79 1.07 0.67 -6.00
C SER A 79 1.64 1.73 -5.07
N GLY A 80 2.74 1.41 -4.42
CA GLY A 80 3.65 2.38 -3.83
C GLY A 80 4.29 3.28 -4.87
N GLY A 81 4.98 4.33 -4.39
CA GLY A 81 5.64 5.34 -5.24
C GLY A 81 6.06 6.61 -4.49
N GLY A 82 5.92 6.68 -3.17
CA GLY A 82 6.27 7.85 -2.38
C GLY A 82 5.50 9.11 -2.83
N ALA A 83 6.19 10.22 -3.02
CA ALA A 83 5.62 11.47 -3.50
C ALA A 83 4.88 11.36 -4.85
N TRP A 84 5.20 10.33 -5.64
CA TRP A 84 4.62 10.13 -6.96
C TRP A 84 3.19 9.55 -6.92
N GLY A 85 2.67 9.23 -5.71
CA GLY A 85 1.25 8.98 -5.49
C GLY A 85 0.33 10.11 -5.97
N ALA A 86 0.85 11.31 -6.11
CA ALA A 86 0.15 12.44 -6.72
C ALA A 86 -0.41 12.11 -8.13
N PHE A 87 0.27 11.24 -8.90
CA PHE A 87 -0.26 10.74 -10.16
C PHE A 87 -1.56 9.95 -9.96
N GLY A 88 -1.58 9.02 -9.00
CA GLY A 88 -2.75 8.19 -8.72
C GLY A 88 -3.93 9.00 -8.20
N THR A 89 -3.69 10.05 -7.39
CA THR A 89 -4.77 10.92 -6.89
C THR A 89 -5.42 11.70 -8.04
N GLY A 90 -4.61 12.33 -8.89
CA GLY A 90 -5.09 13.03 -10.08
C GLY A 90 -5.81 12.09 -11.04
N LEU A 91 -5.25 10.87 -11.28
CA LEU A 91 -5.84 9.87 -12.16
C LEU A 91 -7.23 9.44 -11.67
N LEU A 92 -7.40 9.15 -10.39
CA LEU A 92 -8.71 8.78 -9.83
C LEU A 92 -9.75 9.87 -10.01
N ARG A 93 -9.37 11.14 -9.90
CA ARG A 93 -10.27 12.29 -10.16
C ARG A 93 -10.62 12.39 -11.65
N GLY A 94 -9.62 12.41 -12.53
CA GLY A 94 -9.85 12.47 -13.97
C GLY A 94 -10.68 11.31 -14.50
N TRP A 95 -10.46 10.11 -13.95
CA TRP A 95 -11.26 8.93 -14.27
C TRP A 95 -12.74 9.08 -13.87
N GLY A 96 -13.03 9.85 -12.82
CA GLY A 96 -14.41 10.16 -12.43
C GLY A 96 -15.19 10.95 -13.48
N GLU A 97 -14.51 11.65 -14.40
CA GLU A 97 -15.12 12.43 -15.48
C GLU A 97 -15.47 11.58 -16.73
N VAL A 98 -14.97 10.33 -16.81
CA VAL A 98 -15.22 9.43 -17.95
C VAL A 98 -16.67 8.97 -17.96
N GLN A 99 -17.39 9.24 -19.06
CA GLN A 99 -18.82 8.92 -19.22
C GLN A 99 -19.08 7.58 -19.90
N ASP A 100 -18.09 7.03 -20.63
CA ASP A 100 -18.22 5.72 -21.28
C ASP A 100 -18.56 4.62 -20.24
N PRO A 101 -19.71 3.97 -20.34
CA PRO A 101 -20.15 2.95 -19.39
C PRO A 101 -19.16 1.78 -19.21
N ALA A 102 -18.39 1.46 -20.25
CA ALA A 102 -17.39 0.38 -20.21
C ALA A 102 -16.12 0.77 -19.44
N MET A 103 -15.79 2.07 -19.43
CA MET A 103 -14.54 2.61 -18.91
C MET A 103 -14.71 3.60 -17.76
N ARG A 104 -15.94 4.00 -17.43
CA ARG A 104 -16.19 4.88 -16.28
C ARG A 104 -15.66 4.24 -14.99
N ARG A 105 -15.18 5.08 -14.08
CA ARG A 105 -14.71 4.63 -12.77
C ARG A 105 -15.83 3.89 -12.02
N PRO A 106 -15.65 2.60 -11.69
CA PRO A 106 -16.67 1.84 -10.97
C PRO A 106 -16.62 2.16 -9.46
N GLN A 107 -17.67 1.77 -8.75
CA GLN A 107 -17.56 1.56 -7.32
C GLN A 107 -16.85 0.22 -7.09
N PHE A 108 -15.62 0.26 -6.59
CA PHE A 108 -14.80 -0.94 -6.41
C PHE A 108 -15.34 -1.83 -5.31
N ASP A 109 -15.38 -3.13 -5.54
CA ASP A 109 -15.72 -4.15 -4.54
C ASP A 109 -14.51 -4.42 -3.63
N VAL A 110 -13.31 -4.38 -4.20
CA VAL A 110 -12.05 -4.52 -3.48
C VAL A 110 -11.13 -3.35 -3.84
N VAL A 111 -10.53 -2.74 -2.84
CA VAL A 111 -9.43 -1.78 -3.03
C VAL A 111 -8.25 -2.23 -2.21
N SER A 112 -7.07 -2.19 -2.80
CA SER A 112 -5.82 -2.48 -2.11
C SER A 112 -4.79 -1.38 -2.35
N GLY A 113 -3.95 -1.14 -1.35
CA GLY A 113 -2.89 -0.14 -1.43
C GLY A 113 -1.61 -0.55 -0.73
N VAL A 114 -0.49 -0.04 -1.24
CA VAL A 114 0.85 -0.25 -0.70
C VAL A 114 1.55 1.10 -0.63
N SER A 115 2.23 1.42 0.48
CA SER A 115 2.98 2.67 0.63
C SER A 115 2.09 3.90 0.36
N THR A 116 2.46 4.78 -0.56
CA THR A 116 1.59 5.89 -0.98
C THR A 116 0.21 5.40 -1.47
N GLY A 117 0.15 4.22 -2.11
CA GLY A 117 -1.13 3.60 -2.47
C GLY A 117 -1.99 3.24 -1.25
N ALA A 118 -1.37 2.93 -0.11
CA ALA A 118 -2.07 2.70 1.15
C ALA A 118 -2.72 3.99 1.70
N LEU A 119 -2.08 5.14 1.49
CA LEU A 119 -2.63 6.45 1.87
C LEU A 119 -3.80 6.87 0.97
N ILE A 120 -3.79 6.45 -0.30
CA ILE A 120 -4.83 6.77 -1.30
C ILE A 120 -6.01 5.80 -1.22
N ALA A 121 -5.75 4.52 -0.94
CA ALA A 121 -6.74 3.45 -1.01
C ALA A 121 -8.02 3.68 -0.18
N PRO A 122 -7.99 4.22 1.06
CA PRO A 122 -9.20 4.50 1.82
C PRO A 122 -10.13 5.51 1.14
N PHE A 123 -9.57 6.53 0.48
CA PHE A 123 -10.32 7.55 -0.28
C PHE A 123 -10.91 6.95 -1.56
N ALA A 124 -10.14 6.15 -2.30
CA ALA A 124 -10.61 5.43 -3.47
C ALA A 124 -11.70 4.38 -3.10
N PHE A 125 -11.62 3.80 -1.92
CA PHE A 125 -12.62 2.89 -1.39
C PHE A 125 -13.95 3.60 -1.09
N LEU A 126 -13.93 4.78 -0.50
CA LEU A 126 -15.14 5.61 -0.37
C LEU A 126 -15.62 6.09 -1.75
N GLY A 127 -14.70 6.55 -2.59
CA GLY A 127 -14.90 6.84 -4.01
C GLY A 127 -15.77 8.06 -4.30
N THR A 128 -16.09 8.90 -3.30
CA THR A 128 -16.80 10.17 -3.54
C THR A 128 -15.85 11.21 -4.13
N GLU A 129 -16.36 12.12 -4.94
CA GLU A 129 -15.54 13.20 -5.52
C GLU A 129 -14.89 14.05 -4.44
N ARG A 130 -15.60 14.32 -3.34
CA ARG A 130 -15.07 15.04 -2.19
C ARG A 130 -13.89 14.33 -1.55
N ASP A 131 -13.98 13.02 -1.34
CA ASP A 131 -12.90 12.24 -0.73
C ASP A 131 -11.68 12.22 -1.64
N LEU A 132 -11.87 12.03 -2.95
CA LEU A 132 -10.79 12.02 -3.93
C LEU A 132 -10.16 13.40 -4.12
N GLU A 133 -10.95 14.47 -4.07
CA GLU A 133 -10.42 15.81 -4.05
C GLU A 133 -9.59 16.08 -2.80
N THR A 134 -10.06 15.65 -1.64
CA THR A 134 -9.33 15.79 -0.37
C THR A 134 -7.93 15.17 -0.47
N VAL A 135 -7.82 13.90 -0.88
CA VAL A 135 -6.51 13.25 -0.98
C VAL A 135 -5.65 13.87 -2.08
N ASP A 136 -6.22 14.33 -3.19
CA ASP A 136 -5.46 15.01 -4.24
C ASP A 136 -4.90 16.35 -3.74
N GLN A 137 -5.69 17.14 -3.02
CA GLN A 137 -5.21 18.39 -2.42
C GLN A 137 -4.09 18.19 -1.40
N LEU A 138 -4.11 17.11 -0.62
CA LEU A 138 -3.00 16.74 0.26
C LEU A 138 -1.71 16.52 -0.54
N TYR A 139 -1.77 15.73 -1.62
CA TYR A 139 -0.61 15.48 -2.46
C TYR A 139 -0.14 16.71 -3.23
N ARG A 140 -1.04 17.58 -3.65
CA ARG A 140 -0.69 18.84 -4.35
C ARG A 140 -0.03 19.87 -3.45
N ASN A 141 -0.26 19.80 -2.15
CA ASN A 141 0.20 20.77 -1.17
C ASN A 141 0.99 20.12 -0.02
N PRO A 142 2.12 19.43 -0.32
CA PRO A 142 2.92 18.79 0.71
C PRO A 142 3.44 19.84 1.70
N LYS A 143 3.34 19.53 2.98
CA LYS A 143 3.85 20.39 4.05
C LYS A 143 5.35 20.13 4.25
N ALA A 144 6.11 21.18 4.53
CA ALA A 144 7.57 21.08 4.69
C ALA A 144 8.00 20.22 5.90
N ASP A 145 7.11 20.04 6.87
CA ASP A 145 7.35 19.28 8.10
C ASP A 145 6.86 17.83 8.04
N TRP A 146 6.35 17.35 6.88
CA TRP A 146 6.00 15.94 6.72
C TRP A 146 7.17 15.02 7.04
N VAL A 147 8.38 15.43 6.67
CA VAL A 147 9.61 14.68 6.91
C VAL A 147 10.62 15.60 7.60
N ARG A 148 11.16 15.14 8.73
CA ARG A 148 12.21 15.81 9.49
C ARG A 148 13.42 14.90 9.59
N THR A 149 14.53 15.30 8.96
CA THR A 149 15.79 14.54 9.02
C THR A 149 16.41 14.59 10.41
N ARG A 150 17.00 13.48 10.85
CA ARG A 150 17.69 13.38 12.16
C ARG A 150 19.08 14.01 12.16
N GLY A 151 19.56 14.52 11.03
CA GLY A 151 20.89 15.08 10.87
C GLY A 151 22.01 14.03 10.88
N ILE A 152 23.24 14.45 11.23
CA ILE A 152 24.42 13.60 11.15
C ILE A 152 24.46 12.45 12.18
N LEU A 153 23.58 12.48 13.19
CA LEU A 153 23.53 11.44 14.22
C LEU A 153 22.55 10.31 13.88
N PHE A 154 21.98 10.28 12.67
CA PHE A 154 21.02 9.26 12.26
C PHE A 154 21.56 7.83 12.35
N PHE A 155 22.87 7.64 12.19
CA PHE A 155 23.55 6.34 12.21
C PHE A 155 23.74 5.75 13.62
N LEU A 156 23.34 6.46 14.68
CA LEU A 156 23.41 5.89 16.03
C LEU A 156 22.50 4.66 16.14
N PRO A 157 22.95 3.62 16.87
CA PRO A 157 22.26 2.33 16.92
C PRO A 157 20.80 2.38 17.35
N ASP A 158 20.40 3.38 18.11
CA ASP A 158 19.04 3.57 18.61
C ASP A 158 18.11 4.23 17.59
N ASN A 159 18.61 4.66 16.45
CA ASN A 159 17.81 5.25 15.38
C ASN A 159 17.46 4.19 14.32
N ALA A 160 16.18 3.93 14.17
CA ALA A 160 15.68 2.98 13.17
C ALA A 160 15.56 3.56 11.74
N SER A 161 15.76 4.90 11.58
CA SER A 161 15.56 5.58 10.30
C SER A 161 16.37 6.89 10.18
N PHE A 162 16.62 7.30 8.93
CA PHE A 162 17.24 8.58 8.59
C PHE A 162 16.38 9.78 8.97
N ALA A 163 15.07 9.66 8.89
CA ALA A 163 14.12 10.74 9.15
C ALA A 163 12.96 10.29 10.04
N GLU A 164 12.30 11.25 10.65
CA GLU A 164 11.00 11.15 11.32
C GLU A 164 9.93 11.73 10.42
N VAL A 165 8.66 11.37 10.68
CA VAL A 165 7.51 11.80 9.87
C VAL A 165 6.41 12.49 10.69
N PRO A 166 6.75 13.44 11.60
CA PRO A 166 5.78 14.01 12.53
C PRO A 166 4.66 14.79 11.84
N GLY A 167 4.96 15.44 10.72
CA GLY A 167 3.96 16.15 9.95
C GLY A 167 3.02 15.20 9.21
N LEU A 168 3.55 14.11 8.66
CA LEU A 168 2.71 13.09 8.02
C LEU A 168 1.80 12.39 9.05
N GLU A 169 2.29 12.11 10.25
CA GLU A 169 1.50 11.56 11.36
C GLU A 169 0.31 12.47 11.69
N ARG A 170 0.57 13.77 11.88
CA ARG A 170 -0.51 14.75 12.13
C ARG A 170 -1.51 14.82 10.99
N GLU A 171 -1.02 14.83 9.74
CA GLU A 171 -1.90 14.87 8.57
C GLU A 171 -2.82 13.64 8.51
N ILE A 172 -2.28 12.45 8.78
CA ILE A 172 -3.07 11.22 8.85
C ILE A 172 -4.08 11.30 9.99
N ASP A 173 -3.70 11.83 11.18
CA ASP A 173 -4.60 11.98 12.31
C ASP A 173 -5.77 12.94 12.02
N GLU A 174 -5.50 14.03 11.29
CA GLU A 174 -6.51 15.02 10.90
C GLU A 174 -7.47 14.48 9.83
N VAL A 175 -6.93 13.83 8.80
CA VAL A 175 -7.70 13.44 7.62
C VAL A 175 -8.43 12.11 7.83
N ILE A 176 -7.80 11.16 8.52
CA ILE A 176 -8.43 9.89 8.94
C ILE A 176 -9.20 10.14 10.24
N SER A 177 -10.20 11.02 10.17
CA SER A 177 -11.07 11.40 11.26
C SER A 177 -12.04 10.27 11.64
N ASP A 178 -12.67 10.39 12.80
CA ASP A 178 -13.67 9.41 13.27
C ASP A 178 -14.84 9.27 12.30
N ASP A 179 -15.28 10.37 11.64
CA ASP A 179 -16.30 10.32 10.60
C ASP A 179 -15.83 9.55 9.36
N PHE A 180 -14.59 9.80 8.93
CA PHE A 180 -14.00 9.07 7.83
C PHE A 180 -13.92 7.56 8.13
N ILE A 181 -13.43 7.20 9.31
CA ILE A 181 -13.31 5.81 9.77
C ILE A 181 -14.69 5.13 9.81
N ARG A 182 -15.71 5.83 10.36
CA ARG A 182 -17.08 5.32 10.40
C ARG A 182 -17.63 5.04 9.01
N ARG A 183 -17.44 5.95 8.04
CA ARG A 183 -17.87 5.74 6.64
C ARG A 183 -17.18 4.54 6.00
N VAL A 184 -15.89 4.34 6.23
CA VAL A 184 -15.17 3.15 5.75
C VAL A 184 -15.69 1.88 6.41
N ALA A 185 -15.93 1.90 7.72
CA ALA A 185 -16.49 0.78 8.46
C ALA A 185 -17.88 0.37 7.92
N GLU A 186 -18.75 1.35 7.63
CA GLU A 186 -20.07 1.12 7.02
C GLU A 186 -19.98 0.47 5.65
N GLN A 187 -19.07 0.94 4.78
CA GLN A 187 -18.85 0.32 3.46
C GLN A 187 -18.28 -1.10 3.57
N SER A 188 -17.39 -1.33 4.54
CA SER A 188 -16.86 -2.66 4.82
C SER A 188 -17.94 -3.60 5.39
N ALA A 189 -18.86 -3.11 6.22
CA ALA A 189 -20.00 -3.88 6.72
C ALA A 189 -20.96 -4.33 5.60
N GLN A 190 -20.98 -3.61 4.48
CA GLN A 190 -21.71 -3.99 3.28
C GLN A 190 -20.99 -5.04 2.40
N GLY A 191 -19.89 -5.62 2.88
CA GLY A 191 -19.13 -6.67 2.20
C GLY A 191 -18.11 -6.16 1.17
N ARG A 192 -17.83 -4.86 1.12
CA ARG A 192 -16.68 -4.33 0.36
C ARG A 192 -15.39 -4.53 1.13
N VAL A 193 -14.27 -4.67 0.42
CA VAL A 193 -12.99 -5.05 1.01
C VAL A 193 -11.95 -3.96 0.77
N LEU A 194 -11.29 -3.53 1.84
CA LEU A 194 -10.14 -2.62 1.78
C LEU A 194 -8.93 -3.29 2.44
N LEU A 195 -7.84 -3.42 1.68
CA LEU A 195 -6.60 -4.08 2.10
C LEU A 195 -5.43 -3.10 2.06
N ILE A 196 -4.65 -3.08 3.12
CA ILE A 196 -3.39 -2.32 3.19
C ILE A 196 -2.25 -3.30 3.43
N ASN A 197 -1.28 -3.34 2.51
CA ASN A 197 -0.13 -4.24 2.63
C ASN A 197 0.99 -3.60 3.44
N THR A 198 1.57 -4.39 4.33
CA THR A 198 2.79 -4.11 5.07
C THR A 198 3.73 -5.31 4.98
N THR A 199 4.96 -5.14 5.41
CA THR A 199 5.91 -6.24 5.56
C THR A 199 6.24 -6.45 7.04
N ASN A 200 6.00 -7.64 7.57
CA ASN A 200 6.45 -8.04 8.89
C ASN A 200 7.96 -8.36 8.82
N LEU A 201 8.79 -7.62 9.56
CA LEU A 201 10.24 -7.84 9.56
C LEU A 201 10.68 -9.00 10.44
N ASP A 202 9.86 -9.40 11.44
CA ASP A 202 10.23 -10.46 12.36
C ASP A 202 10.18 -11.83 11.69
N ASP A 203 9.17 -12.05 10.83
CA ASP A 203 9.00 -13.31 10.11
C ASP A 203 9.30 -13.23 8.61
N GLY A 204 9.54 -12.03 8.08
CA GLY A 204 9.84 -11.78 6.66
C GLY A 204 8.65 -11.98 5.72
N SER A 205 7.41 -11.94 6.20
CA SER A 205 6.22 -12.19 5.38
C SER A 205 5.45 -10.92 5.00
N PRO A 206 4.69 -10.93 3.88
CA PRO A 206 3.72 -9.89 3.60
C PRO A 206 2.55 -9.99 4.58
N GLN A 207 2.10 -8.85 5.10
CA GLN A 207 0.94 -8.74 5.97
C GLN A 207 -0.08 -7.77 5.35
N PRO A 208 -1.05 -8.27 4.58
CA PRO A 208 -2.19 -7.49 4.14
C PRO A 208 -3.21 -7.36 5.28
N PHE A 209 -3.31 -6.19 5.87
CA PHE A 209 -4.35 -5.90 6.86
C PHE A 209 -5.69 -5.65 6.17
N ARG A 210 -6.76 -6.25 6.70
CA ARG A 210 -8.14 -5.95 6.31
C ARG A 210 -8.57 -4.61 6.92
N TRP A 211 -8.09 -3.52 6.34
CA TRP A 211 -8.23 -2.18 6.91
C TRP A 211 -9.69 -1.76 7.13
N GLY A 212 -10.62 -2.20 6.29
CA GLY A 212 -12.04 -2.00 6.52
C GLY A 212 -12.58 -2.72 7.77
N LYS A 213 -12.06 -3.93 8.11
CA LYS A 213 -12.37 -4.60 9.38
C LYS A 213 -11.70 -3.92 10.58
N GLU A 214 -10.47 -3.47 10.42
CA GLU A 214 -9.80 -2.68 11.45
C GLU A 214 -10.55 -1.35 11.72
N ALA A 215 -11.17 -0.75 10.69
CA ALA A 215 -12.04 0.41 10.86
C ALA A 215 -13.30 0.09 11.69
N GLN A 216 -13.94 -1.06 11.47
CA GLN A 216 -15.06 -1.50 12.31
C GLN A 216 -14.63 -1.70 13.77
N ALA A 217 -13.47 -2.33 13.98
CA ALA A 217 -12.90 -2.52 15.32
C ALA A 217 -12.55 -1.19 15.99
N ALA A 218 -11.98 -0.24 15.26
CA ALA A 218 -11.63 1.09 15.74
C ALA A 218 -12.89 1.89 16.18
N VAL A 219 -13.96 1.82 15.40
CA VAL A 219 -15.25 2.43 15.78
C VAL A 219 -15.81 1.81 17.06
N ALA A 220 -15.80 0.48 17.16
CA ALA A 220 -16.32 -0.22 18.33
C ALA A 220 -15.50 0.04 19.60
N ALA A 221 -14.18 0.18 19.46
CA ALA A 221 -13.27 0.45 20.58
C ALA A 221 -13.07 1.93 20.88
N HIS A 222 -13.56 2.84 20.04
CA HIS A 222 -13.22 4.27 20.05
C HIS A 222 -11.71 4.53 20.04
N ASP A 223 -10.95 3.70 19.32
CA ASP A 223 -9.50 3.77 19.25
C ASP A 223 -8.97 3.60 17.82
N PRO A 224 -8.59 4.68 17.14
CA PRO A 224 -8.08 4.63 15.77
C PRO A 224 -6.57 4.37 15.65
N ARG A 225 -5.83 4.24 16.76
CA ARG A 225 -4.35 4.20 16.75
C ARG A 225 -3.79 3.08 15.90
N LYS A 226 -4.30 1.86 16.04
CA LYS A 226 -3.86 0.72 15.21
C LYS A 226 -4.12 0.96 13.72
N LEU A 227 -5.29 1.50 13.40
CA LEU A 227 -5.71 1.81 12.04
C LEU A 227 -4.75 2.78 11.35
N ARG A 228 -4.38 3.86 12.06
CA ARG A 228 -3.42 4.87 11.57
C ARG A 228 -2.00 4.32 11.49
N ASN A 229 -1.59 3.52 12.47
CA ASN A 229 -0.28 2.86 12.47
C ASN A 229 -0.11 1.90 11.29
N ILE A 230 -1.15 1.23 10.81
CA ILE A 230 -1.11 0.38 9.60
C ILE A 230 -0.76 1.23 8.37
N LEU A 231 -1.34 2.42 8.20
CA LEU A 231 -1.01 3.32 7.10
C LEU A 231 0.45 3.80 7.17
N LEU A 232 0.89 4.19 8.36
CA LEU A 232 2.27 4.62 8.60
C LEU A 232 3.27 3.48 8.41
N ALA A 233 2.94 2.25 8.83
CA ALA A 233 3.76 1.07 8.60
C ALA A 233 3.91 0.79 7.10
N SER A 234 2.78 0.80 6.37
CA SER A 234 2.79 0.59 4.91
C SER A 234 3.62 1.64 4.17
N SER A 235 3.76 2.84 4.72
CA SER A 235 4.54 3.95 4.16
C SER A 235 5.93 4.08 4.77
N GLY A 236 6.33 3.16 5.64
CA GLY A 236 7.60 3.15 6.37
C GLY A 236 8.75 2.59 5.53
N ILE A 237 9.26 3.35 4.57
CA ILE A 237 10.37 2.92 3.70
C ILE A 237 11.59 2.58 4.56
N PRO A 238 12.13 1.34 4.49
CA PRO A 238 13.25 0.91 5.31
C PRO A 238 14.46 1.83 5.22
N GLY A 239 15.01 2.18 6.38
CA GLY A 239 16.14 3.11 6.50
C GLY A 239 15.77 4.57 6.33
N ALA A 240 14.75 4.92 5.55
CA ALA A 240 14.31 6.30 5.35
C ALA A 240 13.34 6.75 6.45
N PHE A 241 12.29 5.97 6.72
CA PHE A 241 11.23 6.29 7.67
C PHE A 241 11.11 5.26 8.79
N PRO A 242 10.57 5.65 9.97
CA PRO A 242 10.49 4.77 11.12
C PRO A 242 9.60 3.55 10.84
N PRO A 243 10.03 2.33 11.24
CA PRO A 243 9.15 1.18 11.30
C PRO A 243 8.06 1.39 12.35
N ARG A 244 6.99 0.60 12.30
CA ARG A 244 5.91 0.62 13.29
C ARG A 244 5.77 -0.72 13.98
N GLU A 245 5.58 -0.66 15.29
CA GLU A 245 5.20 -1.83 16.06
C GLU A 245 3.67 -1.93 16.09
N ILE A 246 3.14 -3.08 15.68
CA ILE A 246 1.71 -3.41 15.69
C ILE A 246 1.56 -4.81 16.25
N ASP A 247 0.78 -4.95 17.31
CA ASP A 247 0.51 -6.24 17.96
C ASP A 247 1.80 -7.03 18.31
N GLY A 248 2.87 -6.31 18.72
CA GLY A 248 4.15 -6.89 19.14
C GLY A 248 5.14 -7.23 18.02
N SER A 249 4.77 -7.06 16.74
CA SER A 249 5.66 -7.26 15.59
C SER A 249 6.06 -5.93 14.95
N ILE A 250 7.23 -5.92 14.28
CA ILE A 250 7.76 -4.74 13.56
C ILE A 250 7.37 -4.80 12.09
N TYR A 251 6.76 -3.72 11.63
CA TYR A 251 6.29 -3.57 10.26
C TYR A 251 6.96 -2.40 9.54
N VAL A 252 7.20 -2.60 8.24
CA VAL A 252 7.72 -1.61 7.31
C VAL A 252 6.88 -1.59 6.04
N ASP A 253 7.29 -0.77 5.08
CA ASP A 253 6.64 -0.60 3.79
C ASP A 253 6.33 -1.95 3.12
N GLY A 254 5.10 -2.06 2.66
CA GLY A 254 4.63 -3.27 2.00
C GLY A 254 5.35 -3.59 0.69
N ALA A 255 5.96 -2.58 0.05
CA ALA A 255 6.71 -2.77 -1.18
C ALA A 255 7.98 -3.62 -1.01
N VAL A 256 8.44 -3.85 0.22
CA VAL A 256 9.54 -4.78 0.51
C VAL A 256 9.19 -6.21 0.08
N THR A 257 7.94 -6.63 0.29
CA THR A 257 7.46 -7.96 -0.12
C THR A 257 6.63 -7.93 -1.39
N SER A 258 5.75 -6.93 -1.55
CA SER A 258 4.93 -6.77 -2.75
C SER A 258 4.43 -5.34 -2.89
N ASN A 259 4.77 -4.70 -4.01
CA ASN A 259 4.37 -3.32 -4.28
C ASN A 259 2.95 -3.17 -4.85
N ILE A 260 2.31 -4.25 -5.25
CA ILE A 260 0.87 -4.34 -5.55
C ILE A 260 0.31 -5.62 -4.94
N ILE A 261 -0.89 -5.56 -4.39
CA ILE A 261 -1.63 -6.73 -3.97
C ILE A 261 -3.00 -6.73 -4.64
N TYR A 262 -3.40 -7.85 -5.16
CA TYR A 262 -4.68 -7.98 -5.89
C TYR A 262 -5.55 -9.11 -5.34
N GLY A 263 -5.06 -9.80 -4.31
CA GLY A 263 -5.68 -11.01 -3.80
C GLY A 263 -5.55 -12.16 -4.81
N GLY A 264 -6.18 -13.25 -4.48
CA GLY A 264 -6.18 -14.41 -5.37
C GLY A 264 -5.16 -15.46 -4.96
N ASN A 265 -5.43 -16.66 -5.41
CA ASN A 265 -4.62 -17.83 -5.15
C ASN A 265 -4.41 -18.54 -6.50
N ALA A 266 -3.17 -18.78 -6.87
CA ALA A 266 -2.82 -19.55 -8.07
C ALA A 266 -3.24 -21.02 -7.98
N ARG A 267 -3.74 -21.50 -6.83
CA ARG A 267 -4.21 -22.87 -6.69
C ARG A 267 -5.42 -23.11 -7.58
N ARG A 268 -5.39 -24.25 -8.28
CA ARG A 268 -6.52 -24.72 -9.08
C ARG A 268 -7.79 -24.78 -8.20
N GLY A 269 -8.88 -24.21 -8.72
CA GLY A 269 -10.16 -24.19 -8.03
C GLY A 269 -10.31 -23.15 -6.90
N ALA A 270 -9.33 -22.23 -6.73
CA ALA A 270 -9.38 -21.16 -5.74
C ALA A 270 -9.66 -19.77 -6.34
N SER A 271 -9.83 -19.67 -7.68
CA SER A 271 -10.22 -18.42 -8.32
C SER A 271 -11.67 -18.05 -7.96
N PHE A 272 -12.03 -16.77 -8.09
CA PHE A 272 -13.40 -16.30 -7.90
C PHE A 272 -14.40 -17.13 -8.73
N GLY A 273 -14.13 -17.35 -10.00
CA GLY A 273 -15.01 -18.09 -10.88
C GLY A 273 -15.15 -19.58 -10.53
N ALA A 274 -14.04 -20.21 -10.07
CA ALA A 274 -14.10 -21.59 -9.61
C ALA A 274 -14.95 -21.74 -8.33
N VAL A 275 -14.84 -20.80 -7.39
CA VAL A 275 -15.65 -20.79 -6.17
C VAL A 275 -17.11 -20.47 -6.50
N TRP A 276 -17.36 -19.50 -7.41
CA TRP A 276 -18.71 -19.18 -7.88
C TRP A 276 -19.42 -20.42 -8.45
N LYS A 277 -18.75 -21.15 -9.35
CA LYS A 277 -19.32 -22.35 -9.97
C LYS A 277 -19.66 -23.46 -8.96
N ARG A 278 -18.86 -23.57 -7.88
CA ARG A 278 -19.16 -24.52 -6.80
C ARG A 278 -20.36 -24.09 -5.97
N MET A 279 -20.48 -22.80 -5.68
CA MET A 279 -21.58 -22.27 -4.87
C MET A 279 -22.90 -22.18 -5.66
N TYR A 280 -22.80 -21.87 -6.95
CA TYR A 280 -23.97 -21.64 -7.82
C TYR A 280 -23.83 -22.38 -9.16
N PRO A 281 -23.96 -23.72 -9.15
CA PRO A 281 -23.86 -24.50 -10.37
C PRO A 281 -24.90 -24.05 -11.40
N GLY A 282 -24.46 -23.79 -12.63
CA GLY A 282 -25.34 -23.37 -13.72
C GLY A 282 -25.58 -21.86 -13.82
N GLU A 283 -25.22 -21.06 -12.82
CA GLU A 283 -25.26 -19.60 -12.95
C GLU A 283 -24.04 -19.07 -13.72
N PRO A 284 -24.21 -18.11 -14.65
CA PRO A 284 -23.10 -17.51 -15.38
C PRO A 284 -22.12 -16.81 -14.41
N VAL A 285 -20.83 -17.07 -14.57
CA VAL A 285 -19.78 -16.43 -13.75
C VAL A 285 -19.69 -14.95 -14.10
N PRO A 286 -19.73 -14.03 -13.11
CA PRO A 286 -19.50 -12.61 -13.35
C PRO A 286 -18.11 -12.34 -13.90
N THR A 287 -17.97 -11.34 -14.77
CA THR A 287 -16.65 -10.84 -15.17
C THR A 287 -15.96 -10.19 -13.99
N VAL A 288 -14.70 -10.55 -13.76
CA VAL A 288 -13.82 -9.88 -12.80
C VAL A 288 -12.95 -8.87 -13.54
N ARG A 289 -12.88 -7.65 -13.07
CA ARG A 289 -12.02 -6.60 -13.65
C ARG A 289 -10.99 -6.15 -12.61
N PHE A 290 -9.72 -6.29 -12.98
CA PHE A 290 -8.61 -5.74 -12.22
C PHE A 290 -8.17 -4.41 -12.83
N TRP A 291 -8.09 -3.39 -12.00
CA TRP A 291 -7.60 -2.07 -12.32
C TRP A 291 -6.35 -1.81 -11.49
N VAL A 292 -5.22 -1.58 -12.15
CA VAL A 292 -3.93 -1.40 -11.46
C VAL A 292 -3.37 -0.02 -11.76
N ILE A 293 -3.19 0.79 -10.71
CA ILE A 293 -2.55 2.11 -10.80
C ILE A 293 -1.11 1.99 -10.30
N LEU A 294 -0.16 2.22 -11.20
CA LEU A 294 1.26 2.27 -10.86
C LEU A 294 1.69 3.73 -10.66
N ASN A 295 1.94 4.11 -9.42
CA ASN A 295 2.47 5.42 -9.06
C ASN A 295 3.96 5.55 -9.37
N ASN A 296 4.34 5.08 -10.55
CA ASN A 296 5.69 5.11 -11.06
C ASN A 296 5.71 4.83 -12.55
N TYR A 297 6.89 4.93 -13.18
CA TYR A 297 7.08 4.38 -14.53
C TYR A 297 6.92 2.85 -14.51
N ALA A 298 6.39 2.29 -15.57
CA ALA A 298 6.29 0.83 -15.71
C ALA A 298 7.67 0.14 -15.66
N GLN A 299 8.71 0.79 -16.22
CA GLN A 299 10.08 0.31 -16.20
C GLN A 299 11.02 1.35 -15.57
N ALA A 300 12.08 0.87 -14.90
CA ALA A 300 13.10 1.75 -14.34
C ALA A 300 13.78 2.57 -15.44
N GLN A 301 13.77 3.90 -15.30
CA GLN A 301 14.42 4.77 -16.28
C GLN A 301 15.95 4.63 -16.17
N PRO A 302 16.67 4.54 -17.30
CA PRO A 302 18.12 4.56 -17.31
C PRO A 302 18.64 5.84 -16.68
N ARG A 303 19.61 5.73 -15.76
CA ARG A 303 20.34 6.88 -15.20
C ARG A 303 21.76 6.47 -14.79
N THR A 304 22.68 7.40 -14.81
CA THR A 304 24.02 7.20 -14.24
C THR A 304 23.92 7.19 -12.71
N VAL A 305 24.51 6.17 -12.09
CA VAL A 305 24.57 6.04 -10.62
C VAL A 305 25.97 6.36 -10.15
N GLN A 306 26.08 7.25 -9.16
CA GLN A 306 27.37 7.53 -8.53
C GLN A 306 27.80 6.33 -7.66
N PRO A 307 29.10 5.95 -7.64
CA PRO A 307 29.58 4.81 -6.87
C PRO A 307 29.74 5.16 -5.37
N THR A 308 28.71 5.73 -4.77
CA THR A 308 28.62 6.01 -3.34
C THR A 308 27.57 5.11 -2.70
N TRP A 309 27.79 4.71 -1.44
CA TRP A 309 26.87 3.78 -0.77
C TRP A 309 25.40 4.26 -0.73
N PRO A 310 25.09 5.56 -0.51
CA PRO A 310 23.69 5.99 -0.52
C PRO A 310 23.07 5.83 -1.90
N SER A 311 23.75 6.28 -2.96
CA SER A 311 23.24 6.21 -4.34
C SER A 311 23.06 4.78 -4.82
N VAL A 312 23.97 3.88 -4.43
CA VAL A 312 23.86 2.45 -4.78
C VAL A 312 22.70 1.80 -4.06
N ILE A 313 22.52 2.03 -2.75
CA ILE A 313 21.39 1.48 -1.98
C ILE A 313 20.05 2.01 -2.51
N GLU A 314 19.93 3.34 -2.68
CA GLU A 314 18.70 3.95 -3.22
C GLU A 314 18.30 3.33 -4.57
N ARG A 315 19.28 3.27 -5.50
CA ARG A 315 19.01 2.71 -6.83
C ARG A 315 18.70 1.23 -6.80
N SER A 316 19.38 0.47 -5.96
CA SER A 316 19.13 -0.97 -5.82
C SER A 316 17.73 -1.24 -5.29
N LEU A 317 17.29 -0.49 -4.28
CA LEU A 317 15.94 -0.60 -3.74
C LEU A 317 14.88 -0.21 -4.79
N GLU A 318 15.11 0.91 -5.50
CA GLU A 318 14.21 1.34 -6.59
C GLU A 318 14.05 0.24 -7.63
N VAL A 319 15.16 -0.33 -8.12
CA VAL A 319 15.14 -1.38 -9.14
C VAL A 319 14.46 -2.64 -8.63
N ALA A 320 14.73 -3.05 -7.38
CA ALA A 320 14.12 -4.24 -6.76
C ALA A 320 12.59 -4.08 -6.64
N VAL A 321 12.11 -2.93 -6.16
CA VAL A 321 10.66 -2.66 -6.05
C VAL A 321 9.99 -2.66 -7.42
N ARG A 322 10.63 -2.06 -8.44
CA ARG A 322 10.06 -2.08 -9.81
C ARG A 322 10.03 -3.47 -10.41
N ALA A 323 11.10 -4.24 -10.26
CA ALA A 323 11.14 -5.63 -10.73
C ALA A 323 10.04 -6.47 -10.06
N SER A 324 9.89 -6.34 -8.74
CA SER A 324 8.80 -6.97 -7.98
C SER A 324 7.42 -6.57 -8.51
N THR A 325 7.20 -5.28 -8.78
CA THR A 325 5.94 -4.77 -9.34
C THR A 325 5.62 -5.38 -10.71
N THR A 326 6.63 -5.40 -11.62
CA THR A 326 6.47 -5.98 -12.95
C THR A 326 6.18 -7.49 -12.88
N ILE A 327 6.89 -8.21 -12.01
CA ILE A 327 6.67 -9.65 -11.80
C ILE A 327 5.26 -9.90 -11.26
N ALA A 328 4.81 -9.12 -10.29
CA ALA A 328 3.46 -9.25 -9.72
C ALA A 328 2.38 -9.00 -10.78
N LEU A 329 2.57 -8.00 -11.65
CA LEU A 329 1.61 -7.71 -12.71
C LEU A 329 1.59 -8.82 -13.77
N ARG A 330 2.76 -9.33 -14.20
CA ARG A 330 2.86 -10.50 -15.09
C ARG A 330 2.23 -11.75 -14.48
N HIS A 331 2.43 -11.96 -13.18
CA HIS A 331 1.79 -13.06 -12.48
C HIS A 331 0.26 -12.92 -12.47
N LEU A 332 -0.26 -11.70 -12.29
CA LEU A 332 -1.70 -11.44 -12.38
C LEU A 332 -2.24 -11.83 -13.77
N TYR A 333 -1.57 -11.41 -14.86
CA TYR A 333 -1.96 -11.82 -16.22
C TYR A 333 -1.92 -13.35 -16.40
N ALA A 334 -0.85 -14.01 -15.98
CA ALA A 334 -0.74 -15.48 -16.08
C ALA A 334 -1.85 -16.20 -15.29
N MET A 335 -2.20 -15.70 -14.11
CA MET A 335 -3.31 -16.25 -13.31
C MET A 335 -4.67 -16.09 -14.01
N THR A 336 -4.90 -14.93 -14.62
CA THR A 336 -6.18 -14.65 -15.32
C THR A 336 -6.33 -15.52 -16.55
N GLU A 337 -5.27 -15.62 -17.37
CA GLU A 337 -5.24 -16.51 -18.53
C GLU A 337 -5.46 -17.98 -18.13
N ALA A 338 -4.77 -18.44 -17.08
CA ALA A 338 -4.95 -19.79 -16.57
C ALA A 338 -6.40 -20.04 -16.06
N ALA A 339 -7.04 -19.06 -15.44
CA ALA A 339 -8.43 -19.17 -15.01
C ALA A 339 -9.40 -19.24 -16.19
N GLU A 340 -9.19 -18.42 -17.22
CA GLU A 340 -9.99 -18.44 -18.46
C GLU A 340 -9.84 -19.77 -19.23
N LEU A 341 -8.61 -20.27 -19.39
CA LEU A 341 -8.35 -21.57 -20.02
C LEU A 341 -9.00 -22.75 -19.29
N ARG A 342 -9.17 -22.65 -17.97
CA ARG A 342 -9.93 -23.61 -17.16
C ARG A 342 -11.43 -23.40 -17.23
N GLY A 343 -11.90 -22.39 -17.98
CA GLY A 343 -13.31 -22.03 -18.05
C GLY A 343 -13.86 -21.45 -16.75
N GLU A 344 -13.01 -20.88 -15.88
CA GLU A 344 -13.40 -20.32 -14.58
C GLU A 344 -14.02 -18.92 -14.68
N GLY A 345 -14.35 -18.44 -15.88
CA GLY A 345 -14.98 -17.16 -16.15
C GLY A 345 -14.03 -16.17 -16.83
N LYS A 346 -14.57 -15.02 -17.24
CA LYS A 346 -13.80 -13.94 -17.88
C LYS A 346 -13.13 -13.06 -16.83
N VAL A 347 -11.86 -12.74 -17.05
CA VAL A 347 -11.08 -11.83 -16.21
C VAL A 347 -10.41 -10.77 -17.09
N GLU A 348 -10.63 -9.51 -16.79
CA GLU A 348 -9.99 -8.39 -17.47
C GLU A 348 -8.96 -7.75 -16.56
N VAL A 349 -7.76 -7.50 -17.09
CA VAL A 349 -6.71 -6.75 -16.40
C VAL A 349 -6.42 -5.48 -17.16
N ARG A 350 -6.46 -4.36 -16.47
CA ARG A 350 -6.11 -3.05 -16.99
C ARG A 350 -5.15 -2.38 -16.04
N TRP A 351 -4.10 -1.79 -16.57
CA TRP A 351 -3.14 -1.05 -15.76
C TRP A 351 -2.76 0.26 -16.42
N VAL A 352 -2.32 1.18 -15.60
CA VAL A 352 -1.85 2.51 -16.02
C VAL A 352 -0.63 2.88 -15.19
N ALA A 353 0.32 3.56 -15.81
CA ALA A 353 1.55 4.02 -15.18
C ALA A 353 1.88 5.44 -15.64
N ILE A 354 2.80 6.08 -14.94
CA ILE A 354 3.34 7.37 -15.36
C ILE A 354 4.03 7.19 -16.72
N PRO A 355 3.65 7.97 -17.75
CA PRO A 355 4.28 7.91 -19.06
C PRO A 355 5.78 8.20 -18.98
N SER A 356 6.60 7.43 -19.71
CA SER A 356 8.06 7.57 -19.71
C SER A 356 8.55 8.92 -20.25
N SER A 357 7.71 9.63 -21.00
CA SER A 357 7.96 10.99 -21.50
C SER A 357 7.92 12.05 -20.40
N TRP A 358 7.20 11.81 -19.29
CA TRP A 358 7.15 12.77 -18.20
C TRP A 358 8.48 12.82 -17.46
N LYS A 359 8.89 14.03 -17.06
CA LYS A 359 10.09 14.26 -16.24
C LYS A 359 9.72 15.13 -15.06
N ALA A 360 10.30 14.84 -13.91
CA ALA A 360 10.10 15.63 -12.69
C ALA A 360 10.63 17.07 -12.90
N PRO A 361 9.81 18.11 -12.65
CA PRO A 361 10.29 19.50 -12.68
C PRO A 361 11.35 19.81 -11.64
N GLU A 362 11.27 19.16 -10.48
CA GLU A 362 12.25 19.30 -9.39
C GLU A 362 12.63 17.92 -8.87
N GLU A 363 13.94 17.72 -8.59
CA GLU A 363 14.45 16.51 -7.97
C GLU A 363 14.23 16.52 -6.44
N GLY A 364 14.05 15.35 -5.86
CA GLY A 364 13.87 15.13 -4.42
C GLY A 364 12.46 14.69 -4.04
N ILE A 365 12.31 14.33 -2.76
CA ILE A 365 11.03 13.84 -2.22
C ILE A 365 10.15 15.02 -1.80
N PHE A 366 8.83 14.85 -1.97
CA PHE A 366 7.79 15.82 -1.58
C PHE A 366 7.97 17.24 -2.13
N LYS A 367 8.47 17.35 -3.37
CA LYS A 367 8.57 18.63 -4.07
C LYS A 367 7.21 19.04 -4.62
N ALA A 368 6.69 20.20 -4.16
CA ALA A 368 5.35 20.65 -4.51
C ALA A 368 5.13 20.82 -6.02
N ALA A 369 6.13 21.35 -6.75
CA ALA A 369 6.02 21.50 -8.21
C ALA A 369 5.93 20.13 -8.90
N THR A 370 6.73 19.15 -8.48
CA THR A 370 6.71 17.78 -9.01
C THR A 370 5.40 17.09 -8.71
N MET A 371 4.90 17.19 -7.48
CA MET A 371 3.64 16.55 -7.07
C MET A 371 2.44 17.17 -7.78
N ARG A 372 2.40 18.49 -7.96
CA ARG A 372 1.34 19.17 -8.76
C ARG A 372 1.38 18.74 -10.21
N SER A 373 2.57 18.71 -10.82
CA SER A 373 2.75 18.25 -12.21
C SER A 373 2.28 16.80 -12.39
N LEU A 374 2.53 15.92 -11.41
CA LEU A 374 2.06 14.54 -11.44
C LEU A 374 0.55 14.42 -11.27
N SER A 375 -0.06 15.20 -10.37
CA SER A 375 -1.51 15.23 -10.22
C SER A 375 -2.20 15.73 -11.50
N ASP A 376 -1.68 16.81 -12.13
CA ASP A 376 -2.21 17.34 -13.39
C ASP A 376 -2.08 16.30 -14.52
N LEU A 377 -0.94 15.63 -14.62
CA LEU A 377 -0.74 14.54 -15.57
C LEU A 377 -1.70 13.38 -15.28
N GLY A 378 -1.83 12.98 -14.02
CA GLY A 378 -2.77 11.93 -13.60
C GLY A 378 -4.21 12.28 -14.01
N MET A 379 -4.64 13.52 -13.77
CA MET A 379 -5.94 14.02 -14.19
C MET A 379 -6.15 13.89 -15.72
N GLN A 380 -5.15 14.29 -16.50
CA GLN A 380 -5.20 14.16 -17.96
C GLN A 380 -5.29 12.70 -18.41
N VAL A 381 -4.42 11.83 -17.86
CA VAL A 381 -4.38 10.40 -18.17
C VAL A 381 -5.68 9.71 -17.74
N GLY A 382 -6.25 10.08 -16.60
CA GLY A 382 -7.48 9.50 -16.09
C GLY A 382 -8.72 9.81 -16.95
N ARG A 383 -8.75 10.96 -17.60
CA ARG A 383 -9.82 11.36 -18.55
C ARG A 383 -9.81 10.58 -19.85
N ASP A 384 -8.68 9.97 -20.20
CA ASP A 384 -8.52 9.23 -21.44
C ASP A 384 -8.62 7.71 -21.23
N PRO A 385 -9.72 7.07 -21.63
CA PRO A 385 -9.88 5.62 -21.55
C PRO A 385 -8.78 4.83 -22.28
N ALA A 386 -8.17 5.39 -23.34
CA ALA A 386 -7.11 4.74 -24.10
C ALA A 386 -5.77 4.66 -23.32
N SER A 387 -5.64 5.40 -22.23
CA SER A 387 -4.47 5.32 -21.34
C SER A 387 -4.33 3.98 -20.60
N TRP A 388 -5.42 3.24 -20.44
CA TRP A 388 -5.43 1.95 -19.77
C TRP A 388 -4.89 0.85 -20.68
N GLN A 389 -3.78 0.25 -20.28
CA GLN A 389 -3.14 -0.86 -20.99
C GLN A 389 -3.86 -2.17 -20.64
N SER A 390 -4.04 -3.04 -21.64
CA SER A 390 -4.66 -4.37 -21.49
C SER A 390 -3.68 -5.53 -21.72
N GLU A 391 -2.47 -5.24 -22.14
CA GLU A 391 -1.42 -6.23 -22.37
C GLU A 391 -0.45 -6.30 -21.18
N SER A 392 0.16 -7.47 -20.96
CA SER A 392 1.19 -7.67 -19.94
C SER A 392 2.44 -6.82 -20.23
N PRO A 393 3.02 -6.12 -19.22
CA PRO A 393 4.20 -5.27 -19.41
C PRO A 393 5.48 -6.05 -19.69
#